data_4cc5c377ec061a750086cbe1e87c6a95
#
_entry.id   4cc5c377ec061a750086cbe1e87c6a95
#
_cell.length_a   1.000
_cell.length_b   1.000
_cell.length_c   1.000
_cell.angle_alpha   90.00
_cell.angle_beta   90.00
_cell.angle_gamma   90.00
#
_symmetry.space_group_name_H-M   'P 1'
#
loop_
_entity.id
_entity.type
_entity.pdbx_description
1 polymer ?
#
loop_
_entity_poly.entity_id
_entity_poly.type
_entity_poly.pdbx_seq_one_letter_code
_entity_poly.pdbx_strand_id
1 'polypeptide(L)'
;ASDVYKRQVSNTISQGGVHMDLCDMLNYACNQDRNEARILSILEQYDGSNMTMAQGLYATTKYALARWVRRISASWGANGVRINAVAPGNVRTPLTAAMGDRATAALAGLPIPINYQTGDQLLDPVDIANVLVFLVSPAAHGVNGNIMFVDGGTDALLNSEKVY
;
A
#
# COMPACT_ATOMS: atom_id res chain seq x y z
N ALA A 1 -1.45 -11.78 -12.15
CA ALA A 1 -2.41 -10.87 -11.51
C ALA A 1 -1.65 -9.77 -10.80
N SER A 2 -2.06 -8.53 -11.02
CA SER A 2 -1.52 -7.39 -10.31
C SER A 2 -2.34 -7.18 -9.03
N ASP A 3 -1.68 -7.18 -7.88
CA ASP A 3 -2.31 -6.86 -6.61
C ASP A 3 -2.37 -5.34 -6.44
N VAL A 4 -3.53 -4.86 -6.02
CA VAL A 4 -3.76 -3.45 -5.70
C VAL A 4 -3.71 -3.28 -4.19
N TYR A 5 -2.85 -2.38 -3.70
CA TYR A 5 -2.83 -2.06 -2.28
C TYR A 5 -2.53 -0.58 -2.03
N LYS A 6 -2.96 -0.08 -0.89
CA LYS A 6 -2.70 1.29 -0.46
C LYS A 6 -1.45 1.35 0.40
N ARG A 7 -0.51 2.24 0.08
CA ARG A 7 0.62 2.54 0.93
C ARG A 7 0.38 3.83 1.71
N GLN A 8 -0.21 3.69 2.88
CA GLN A 8 -0.27 4.76 3.90
C GLN A 8 0.70 4.48 5.06
N VAL A 9 1.78 3.75 4.77
CA VAL A 9 2.58 3.08 5.78
C VAL A 9 3.48 4.01 6.57
N SER A 10 4.07 5.03 5.93
CA SER A 10 5.20 5.73 6.55
C SER A 10 4.80 6.74 7.62
N ASN A 11 3.62 7.36 7.53
CA ASN A 11 3.22 8.37 8.52
C ASN A 11 2.51 7.79 9.74
N THR A 12 1.78 6.69 9.60
CA THR A 12 1.05 6.08 10.72
C THR A 12 2.01 5.30 11.63
N ILE A 13 3.03 4.70 11.07
CA ILE A 13 4.03 3.92 11.81
C ILE A 13 4.99 4.84 12.57
N SER A 14 5.34 6.01 12.02
CA SER A 14 6.29 6.93 12.66
C SER A 14 5.75 7.65 13.89
N GLN A 15 4.46 7.63 14.13
CA GLN A 15 3.84 8.37 15.25
C GLN A 15 3.59 7.55 16.52
N GLY A 16 3.82 6.25 16.51
CA GLY A 16 3.46 5.40 17.64
C GLY A 16 4.53 4.41 18.08
N GLY A 17 5.66 4.87 18.61
CA GLY A 17 6.87 4.09 18.95
C GLY A 17 6.67 2.66 19.51
N VAL A 18 5.58 2.39 20.25
CA VAL A 18 5.30 1.05 20.81
C VAL A 18 4.73 0.08 19.75
N HIS A 19 4.15 0.58 18.67
CA HIS A 19 3.53 -0.26 17.64
C HIS A 19 4.48 -0.63 16.50
N MET A 20 5.62 0.04 16.40
CA MET A 20 6.65 -0.26 15.39
C MET A 20 7.17 -1.69 15.53
N ASP A 21 7.46 -2.11 16.76
CA ASP A 21 8.01 -3.44 17.02
C ASP A 21 7.05 -4.55 16.58
N LEU A 22 5.75 -4.41 16.86
CA LEU A 22 4.73 -5.37 16.42
C LEU A 22 4.59 -5.40 14.89
N CYS A 23 4.61 -4.23 14.27
CA CYS A 23 4.56 -4.13 12.81
C CYS A 23 5.78 -4.79 12.15
N ASP A 24 6.97 -4.57 12.69
CA ASP A 24 8.20 -5.18 12.19
C ASP A 24 8.22 -6.71 12.42
N MET A 25 7.78 -7.17 13.58
CA MET A 25 7.62 -8.59 13.88
C MET A 25 6.63 -9.26 12.93
N LEU A 26 5.47 -8.64 12.68
CA LEU A 26 4.47 -9.15 11.75
C LEU A 26 4.99 -9.19 10.32
N ASN A 27 5.67 -8.12 9.89
CA ASN A 27 6.27 -8.04 8.56
C ASN A 27 7.35 -9.13 8.37
N TYR A 28 8.17 -9.36 9.38
CA TYR A 28 9.15 -10.44 9.38
C TYR A 28 8.47 -11.82 9.33
N ALA A 29 7.47 -12.07 10.17
CA ALA A 29 6.75 -13.33 10.20
C ALA A 29 6.07 -13.65 8.86
N CYS A 30 5.45 -12.64 8.22
CA CYS A 30 4.80 -12.81 6.91
C CYS A 30 5.80 -13.09 5.77
N ASN A 31 6.98 -12.48 5.81
CA ASN A 31 7.92 -12.51 4.68
C ASN A 31 9.05 -13.52 4.83
N GLN A 32 9.51 -13.79 6.03
CA GLN A 32 10.67 -14.65 6.28
C GLN A 32 10.26 -16.02 6.83
N ASP A 33 9.57 -16.03 7.96
CA ASP A 33 9.20 -17.28 8.62
C ASP A 33 8.07 -18.00 7.90
N ARG A 34 7.11 -17.26 7.35
CA ARG A 34 5.87 -17.78 6.75
C ARG A 34 5.15 -18.78 7.68
N ASN A 35 5.22 -18.51 8.96
CA ASN A 35 4.65 -19.35 10.00
C ASN A 35 3.33 -18.75 10.46
N GLU A 36 2.23 -19.41 10.10
CA GLU A 36 0.87 -18.94 10.42
C GLU A 36 0.63 -18.82 11.92
N ALA A 37 1.09 -19.79 12.72
CA ALA A 37 0.93 -19.75 14.17
C ALA A 37 1.63 -18.53 14.79
N ARG A 38 2.82 -18.18 14.28
CA ARG A 38 3.54 -17.00 14.71
C ARG A 38 2.84 -15.71 14.28
N ILE A 39 2.31 -15.67 13.06
CA ILE A 39 1.52 -14.53 12.59
C ILE A 39 0.31 -14.33 13.51
N LEU A 40 -0.44 -15.38 13.80
CA LEU A 40 -1.60 -15.30 14.68
C LEU A 40 -1.22 -14.86 16.09
N SER A 41 -0.13 -15.39 16.68
CA SER A 41 0.32 -14.99 18.02
C SER A 41 0.76 -13.52 18.10
N ILE A 42 1.25 -12.95 17.00
CA ILE A 42 1.53 -11.51 16.92
C ILE A 42 0.23 -10.71 16.83
N LEU A 43 -0.73 -11.17 16.01
CA LEU A 43 -2.01 -10.50 15.84
C LEU A 43 -2.84 -10.47 17.13
N GLU A 44 -2.74 -11.49 17.97
CA GLU A 44 -3.40 -11.54 19.28
C GLU A 44 -2.94 -10.44 20.24
N GLN A 45 -1.76 -9.85 20.00
CA GLN A 45 -1.24 -8.73 20.79
C GLN A 45 -1.84 -7.38 20.39
N TYR A 46 -2.58 -7.33 19.27
CA TYR A 46 -3.23 -6.11 18.83
C TYR A 46 -4.53 -5.86 19.60
N ASP A 47 -4.63 -4.69 20.20
CA ASP A 47 -5.89 -4.21 20.77
C ASP A 47 -6.80 -3.70 19.64
N GLY A 48 -7.83 -4.47 19.30
CA GLY A 48 -8.79 -4.13 18.25
C GLY A 48 -9.62 -2.86 18.51
N SER A 49 -9.64 -2.36 19.73
CA SER A 49 -10.28 -1.07 20.08
C SER A 49 -9.38 0.12 19.75
N ASN A 50 -8.07 -0.09 19.58
CA ASN A 50 -7.09 0.95 19.30
C ASN A 50 -6.99 1.22 17.79
N MET A 51 -7.52 2.36 17.34
CA MET A 51 -7.54 2.75 15.94
C MET A 51 -6.12 2.87 15.34
N THR A 52 -5.16 3.35 16.10
CA THR A 52 -3.76 3.50 15.64
C THR A 52 -3.14 2.12 15.40
N MET A 53 -3.39 1.15 16.28
CA MET A 53 -2.95 -0.23 16.07
C MET A 53 -3.61 -0.86 14.85
N ALA A 54 -4.91 -0.68 14.67
CA ALA A 54 -5.63 -1.19 13.50
C ALA A 54 -5.07 -0.61 12.18
N GLN A 55 -4.75 0.67 12.14
CA GLN A 55 -4.11 1.31 11.00
C GLN A 55 -2.69 0.79 10.76
N GLY A 56 -1.90 0.61 11.83
CA GLY A 56 -0.56 0.03 11.76
C GLY A 56 -0.58 -1.40 11.22
N LEU A 57 -1.52 -2.22 11.71
CA LEU A 57 -1.72 -3.59 11.23
C LEU A 57 -2.08 -3.61 9.73
N TYR A 58 -3.06 -2.79 9.33
CA TYR A 58 -3.43 -2.66 7.93
C TYR A 58 -2.23 -2.30 7.05
N ALA A 59 -1.49 -1.27 7.44
CA ALA A 59 -0.30 -0.81 6.73
C ALA A 59 0.76 -1.92 6.63
N THR A 60 1.01 -2.63 7.72
CA THR A 60 2.01 -3.70 7.77
C THR A 60 1.66 -4.86 6.84
N THR A 61 0.40 -5.28 6.79
CA THR A 61 -0.03 -6.36 5.88
C THR A 61 0.16 -5.96 4.42
N LYS A 62 -0.13 -4.69 4.08
CA LYS A 62 0.07 -4.17 2.72
C LYS A 62 1.57 -4.07 2.36
N TYR A 63 2.38 -3.65 3.31
CA TYR A 63 3.83 -3.60 3.14
C TYR A 63 4.44 -5.01 2.96
N ALA A 64 3.97 -5.98 3.74
CA ALA A 64 4.38 -7.38 3.59
C ALA A 64 4.05 -7.92 2.18
N LEU A 65 2.86 -7.59 1.66
CA LEU A 65 2.46 -7.94 0.30
C LEU A 65 3.39 -7.33 -0.76
N ALA A 66 3.74 -6.06 -0.63
CA ALA A 66 4.66 -5.40 -1.55
C ALA A 66 6.05 -6.07 -1.55
N ARG A 67 6.57 -6.37 -0.37
CA ARG A 67 7.84 -7.09 -0.24
C ARG A 67 7.77 -8.49 -0.83
N TRP A 68 6.66 -9.17 -0.66
CA TRP A 68 6.44 -10.48 -1.27
C TRP A 68 6.48 -10.41 -2.80
N VAL A 69 5.77 -9.45 -3.42
CA VAL A 69 5.80 -9.22 -4.88
C VAL A 69 7.23 -9.06 -5.36
N ARG A 70 8.01 -8.20 -4.72
CA ARG A 70 9.41 -7.99 -5.11
C ARG A 70 10.25 -9.25 -4.97
N ARG A 71 10.09 -9.99 -3.88
CA ARG A 71 10.88 -11.19 -3.59
C ARG A 71 10.62 -12.30 -4.60
N ILE A 72 9.36 -12.53 -4.99
CA ILE A 72 9.02 -13.65 -5.88
C ILE A 72 9.18 -13.30 -7.37
N SER A 73 9.32 -12.03 -7.71
CA SER A 73 9.32 -11.56 -9.11
C SER A 73 10.40 -12.22 -9.95
N ALA A 74 11.59 -12.44 -9.41
CA ALA A 74 12.69 -13.08 -10.14
C ALA A 74 12.37 -14.56 -10.45
N SER A 75 11.86 -15.31 -9.49
CA SER A 75 11.53 -16.74 -9.68
C SER A 75 10.34 -16.92 -10.63
N TRP A 76 9.36 -16.02 -10.59
CA TRP A 76 8.24 -16.04 -11.53
C TRP A 76 8.69 -15.61 -12.91
N GLY A 77 9.55 -14.59 -13.00
CA GLY A 77 10.14 -14.13 -14.25
C GLY A 77 10.94 -15.22 -14.96
N ALA A 78 11.67 -16.05 -14.24
CA ALA A 78 12.37 -17.20 -14.79
C ALA A 78 11.42 -18.23 -15.43
N ASN A 79 10.14 -18.23 -15.06
CA ASN A 79 9.09 -19.06 -15.64
C ASN A 79 8.18 -18.28 -16.64
N GLY A 80 8.62 -17.11 -17.09
CA GLY A 80 7.89 -16.30 -18.07
C GLY A 80 6.67 -15.56 -17.50
N VAL A 81 6.52 -15.48 -16.18
CA VAL A 81 5.40 -14.81 -15.51
C VAL A 81 5.87 -13.52 -14.84
N ARG A 82 5.27 -12.40 -15.19
CA ARG A 82 5.52 -11.12 -14.55
C ARG A 82 4.55 -10.91 -13.38
N ILE A 83 5.04 -10.32 -12.31
CA ILE A 83 4.22 -9.91 -11.17
C ILE A 83 4.56 -8.47 -10.79
N ASN A 84 3.56 -7.63 -10.71
CA ASN A 84 3.68 -6.23 -10.29
C ASN A 84 2.54 -5.90 -9.34
N ALA A 85 2.66 -4.79 -8.64
CA ALA A 85 1.59 -4.27 -7.80
C ALA A 85 1.36 -2.78 -8.08
N VAL A 86 0.14 -2.33 -7.83
CA VAL A 86 -0.23 -0.91 -7.82
C VAL A 86 -0.45 -0.47 -6.38
N ALA A 87 0.11 0.68 -6.03
CA ALA A 87 -0.10 1.35 -4.76
C ALA A 87 -0.99 2.60 -4.99
N PRO A 88 -2.31 2.47 -4.88
CA PRO A 88 -3.22 3.58 -5.08
C PRO A 88 -3.14 4.58 -3.94
N GLY A 89 -3.31 5.85 -4.25
CA GLY A 89 -3.66 6.88 -3.27
C GLY A 89 -5.11 6.75 -2.80
N ASN A 90 -5.71 7.87 -2.46
CA ASN A 90 -7.11 7.91 -2.10
C ASN A 90 -7.97 7.87 -3.36
N VAL A 91 -8.85 6.89 -3.42
CA VAL A 91 -9.70 6.62 -4.60
C VAL A 91 -11.16 6.75 -4.20
N ARG A 92 -11.96 7.38 -5.04
CA ARG A 92 -13.41 7.52 -4.89
C ARG A 92 -14.08 6.15 -4.98
N THR A 93 -14.43 5.59 -3.84
CA THR A 93 -15.06 4.28 -3.70
C THR A 93 -16.15 4.32 -2.63
N PRO A 94 -17.06 3.35 -2.59
CA PRO A 94 -18.00 3.23 -1.46
C PRO A 94 -17.31 3.18 -0.10
N LEU A 95 -16.10 2.58 -0.03
CA LEU A 95 -15.32 2.54 1.21
C LEU A 95 -14.87 3.93 1.67
N THR A 96 -14.34 4.75 0.75
CA THR A 96 -13.92 6.12 1.08
C THR A 96 -15.11 7.01 1.38
N ALA A 97 -16.24 6.81 0.71
CA ALA A 97 -17.48 7.51 1.03
C ALA A 97 -18.01 7.15 2.43
N ALA A 98 -17.90 5.90 2.84
CA ALA A 98 -18.30 5.46 4.18
C ALA A 98 -17.40 6.00 5.31
N MET A 99 -16.17 6.44 5.01
CA MET A 99 -15.26 7.08 5.96
C MET A 99 -15.66 8.52 6.31
N GLY A 100 -16.53 9.14 5.50
CA GLY A 100 -17.12 10.44 5.74
C GLY A 100 -16.11 11.58 5.98
N ASP A 101 -16.46 12.51 6.87
CA ASP A 101 -15.67 13.72 7.15
C ASP A 101 -14.26 13.44 7.66
N ARG A 102 -13.99 12.27 8.24
CA ARG A 102 -12.64 11.89 8.68
C ARG A 102 -11.67 11.70 7.53
N ALA A 103 -12.13 11.08 6.43
CA ALA A 103 -11.32 10.94 5.23
C ALA A 103 -11.05 12.32 4.61
N THR A 104 -12.07 13.13 4.53
CA THR A 104 -12.00 14.50 4.00
C THR A 104 -11.03 15.36 4.82
N ALA A 105 -11.09 15.31 6.14
CA ALA A 105 -10.19 16.06 7.02
C ALA A 105 -8.72 15.61 6.89
N ALA A 106 -8.48 14.30 6.78
CA ALA A 106 -7.12 13.78 6.58
C ALA A 106 -6.52 14.21 5.23
N LEU A 107 -7.36 14.37 4.21
CA LEU A 107 -6.95 14.77 2.86
C LEU A 107 -6.81 16.27 2.69
N ALA A 108 -7.59 17.06 3.42
CA ALA A 108 -7.59 18.53 3.33
C ALA A 108 -6.25 19.16 3.72
N GLY A 109 -5.40 18.44 4.43
CA GLY A 109 -4.04 18.87 4.80
C GLY A 109 -2.97 18.65 3.72
N LEU A 110 -3.31 17.98 2.62
CA LEU A 110 -2.35 17.77 1.54
C LEU A 110 -2.22 19.04 0.68
N PRO A 111 -0.99 19.53 0.45
CA PRO A 111 -0.77 20.77 -0.31
C PRO A 111 -0.95 20.62 -1.82
N ILE A 112 -1.16 19.41 -2.31
CA ILE A 112 -1.34 19.09 -3.73
C ILE A 112 -2.67 18.38 -3.96
N PRO A 113 -3.35 18.61 -5.11
CA PRO A 113 -4.47 17.77 -5.50
C PRO A 113 -3.93 16.38 -5.89
N ILE A 114 -4.65 15.33 -5.51
CA ILE A 114 -4.34 13.97 -5.95
C ILE A 114 -4.83 13.74 -7.37
N ASN A 115 -5.98 14.29 -7.72
CA ASN A 115 -6.55 14.23 -9.06
C ASN A 115 -6.29 15.54 -9.81
N TYR A 116 -5.35 15.51 -10.73
CA TYR A 116 -4.97 16.71 -11.52
C TYR A 116 -5.99 17.11 -12.58
N GLN A 117 -6.94 16.23 -12.92
CA GLN A 117 -8.01 16.58 -13.88
C GLN A 117 -9.13 17.37 -13.22
N THR A 118 -9.53 16.99 -12.02
CA THR A 118 -10.63 17.61 -11.28
C THR A 118 -10.16 18.62 -10.23
N GLY A 119 -8.88 18.56 -9.86
CA GLY A 119 -8.31 19.39 -8.80
C GLY A 119 -8.72 18.95 -7.39
N ASP A 120 -9.33 17.78 -7.24
CA ASP A 120 -9.75 17.27 -5.94
C ASP A 120 -8.75 16.27 -5.32
N GLN A 121 -9.04 15.80 -4.12
CA GLN A 121 -8.17 14.93 -3.31
C GLN A 121 -8.47 13.44 -3.52
N LEU A 122 -9.30 13.08 -4.49
CA LEU A 122 -9.65 11.69 -4.78
C LEU A 122 -9.41 11.37 -6.25
N LEU A 123 -8.65 10.30 -6.50
CA LEU A 123 -8.58 9.69 -7.83
C LEU A 123 -9.88 8.97 -8.15
N ASP A 124 -10.16 8.80 -9.41
CA ASP A 124 -11.25 7.94 -9.85
C ASP A 124 -10.75 6.48 -10.03
N PRO A 125 -11.63 5.48 -9.87
CA PRO A 125 -11.24 4.08 -10.06
C PRO A 125 -10.62 3.78 -11.42
N VAL A 126 -10.98 4.54 -12.46
CA VAL A 126 -10.44 4.39 -13.80
C VAL A 126 -8.95 4.73 -13.87
N ASP A 127 -8.47 5.64 -13.04
CA ASP A 127 -7.03 6.00 -12.99
C ASP A 127 -6.19 4.79 -12.57
N ILE A 128 -6.70 4.04 -11.60
CA ILE A 128 -6.05 2.80 -11.13
C ILE A 128 -6.18 1.70 -12.18
N ALA A 129 -7.37 1.58 -12.79
CA ALA A 129 -7.64 0.56 -13.80
C ALA A 129 -6.72 0.73 -15.02
N ASN A 130 -6.47 1.95 -15.49
CA ASN A 130 -5.59 2.22 -16.61
C ASN A 130 -4.16 1.72 -16.37
N VAL A 131 -3.64 1.93 -15.17
CA VAL A 131 -2.30 1.43 -14.80
C VAL A 131 -2.28 -0.09 -14.71
N LEU A 132 -3.34 -0.70 -14.16
CA LEU A 132 -3.45 -2.18 -14.12
C LEU A 132 -3.49 -2.76 -15.54
N VAL A 133 -4.25 -2.18 -16.45
CA VAL A 133 -4.32 -2.60 -17.86
C VAL A 133 -2.95 -2.46 -18.52
N PHE A 134 -2.25 -1.35 -18.29
CA PHE A 134 -0.87 -1.20 -18.78
C PHE A 134 0.03 -2.32 -18.26
N LEU A 135 0.04 -2.59 -16.95
CA LEU A 135 0.93 -3.57 -16.35
C LEU A 135 0.70 -5.00 -16.84
N VAL A 136 -0.54 -5.36 -17.23
CA VAL A 136 -0.83 -6.70 -17.78
C VAL A 136 -0.65 -6.76 -19.30
N SER A 137 -0.50 -5.63 -19.97
CA SER A 137 -0.37 -5.54 -21.41
C SER A 137 1.06 -5.90 -21.90
N PRO A 138 1.25 -6.19 -23.21
CA PRO A 138 2.56 -6.33 -23.81
C PRO A 138 3.43 -5.06 -23.70
N ALA A 139 2.84 -3.87 -23.59
CA ALA A 139 3.57 -2.62 -23.43
C ALA A 139 4.45 -2.60 -22.18
N ALA A 140 4.06 -3.35 -21.14
CA ALA A 140 4.81 -3.48 -19.90
C ALA A 140 5.72 -4.72 -19.86
N HIS A 141 6.14 -5.28 -21.01
CA HIS A 141 6.90 -6.54 -21.07
C HIS A 141 8.20 -6.52 -20.24
N GLY A 142 8.85 -5.37 -20.12
CA GLY A 142 10.05 -5.17 -19.32
C GLY A 142 9.80 -4.83 -17.84
N VAL A 143 8.54 -4.74 -17.40
CA VAL A 143 8.20 -4.35 -16.03
C VAL A 143 7.87 -5.59 -15.20
N ASN A 144 8.73 -5.91 -14.22
CA ASN A 144 8.54 -7.05 -13.33
C ASN A 144 9.03 -6.71 -11.92
N GLY A 145 8.27 -7.09 -10.91
CA GLY A 145 8.60 -6.81 -9.49
C GLY A 145 8.40 -5.34 -9.09
N ASN A 146 7.72 -4.54 -9.90
CA ASN A 146 7.51 -3.12 -9.62
C ASN A 146 6.31 -2.90 -8.69
N ILE A 147 6.43 -1.91 -7.82
CA ILE A 147 5.33 -1.35 -7.03
C ILE A 147 5.08 0.05 -7.57
N MET A 148 4.07 0.20 -8.41
CA MET A 148 3.76 1.45 -9.08
C MET A 148 2.79 2.29 -8.26
N PHE A 149 3.22 3.47 -7.85
CA PHE A 149 2.38 4.44 -7.15
C PHE A 149 1.43 5.12 -8.14
N VAL A 150 0.15 5.15 -7.79
CA VAL A 150 -0.91 5.87 -8.50
C VAL A 150 -1.66 6.66 -7.44
N ASP A 151 -1.06 7.73 -6.97
CA ASP A 151 -1.44 8.44 -5.75
C ASP A 151 -1.36 9.97 -5.88
N GLY A 152 -1.25 10.46 -7.13
CA GLY A 152 -1.12 11.89 -7.42
C GLY A 152 0.15 12.53 -6.85
N GLY A 153 1.18 11.73 -6.52
CA GLY A 153 2.44 12.22 -5.96
C GLY A 153 2.44 12.30 -4.43
N THR A 154 1.45 11.71 -3.76
CA THR A 154 1.36 11.74 -2.29
C THR A 154 2.56 11.04 -1.63
N ASP A 155 3.00 9.88 -2.12
CA ASP A 155 4.19 9.21 -1.58
C ASP A 155 5.46 10.05 -1.79
N ALA A 156 5.61 10.64 -2.98
CA ALA A 156 6.74 11.51 -3.28
C ALA A 156 6.77 12.75 -2.37
N LEU A 157 5.62 13.32 -2.05
CA LEU A 157 5.51 14.45 -1.11
C LEU A 157 5.91 14.06 0.30
N LEU A 158 5.45 12.90 0.78
CA LEU A 158 5.67 12.45 2.16
C LEU A 158 7.05 11.80 2.37
N ASN A 159 7.66 11.32 1.32
CA ASN A 159 8.92 10.56 1.34
C ASN A 159 9.92 11.07 0.30
N SER A 160 9.99 12.39 0.10
CA SER A 160 10.76 13.03 -0.98
C SER A 160 12.23 12.60 -1.07
N GLU A 161 12.83 12.27 0.05
CA GLU A 161 14.24 11.84 0.14
C GLU A 161 14.43 10.31 -0.04
N LYS A 162 13.34 9.55 -0.13
CA LYS A 162 13.38 8.09 -0.26
C LYS A 162 13.15 7.69 -1.71
N VAL A 163 14.23 7.50 -2.43
CA VAL A 163 14.17 7.04 -3.84
C VAL A 163 13.96 5.52 -3.91
N TYR A 164 14.43 4.77 -2.92
CA TYR A 164 14.30 3.31 -2.79
C TYR A 164 14.11 2.86 -1.33
#